data_3782f81953e539cfeca40aab2a2b45d9
#
_entry.id   3782f81953e539cfeca40aab2a2b45d9
#
_cell.length_a   1.000
_cell.length_b   1.000
_cell.length_c   1.000
_cell.angle_alpha   90.00
_cell.angle_beta   90.00
_cell.angle_gamma   90.00
#
_symmetry.space_group_name_H-M   'P 1'
#
loop_
_entity.id
_entity.type
_entity.pdbx_description
1 polymer ?
#
loop_
_entity_poly.entity_id
_entity_poly.type
_entity_poly.pdbx_seq_one_letter_code
_entity_poly.pdbx_strand_id
1 'polypeptide(L)'
;MKVSGRIQALTKDPLTADAARQLTLALMNPAQQTEFNQQREANFAYQLANISRFRVSAFMQQGLSGCVIRRIEAHIPSFESLNLPTILKELILEKRGLILFVGGTGSGKSTSLASLIDHRNRTTEGHIITIEDPIEYVHQHQSCIVTQREVGVDTDSYETALKNTLRQAPDVILIGEIRSQDTMEHAITFAETGHLCLSTLHANNTNQALDRIINFFPEERRDQLLMDLSLNLRAIISQRLLPKNGGGRIAAVEVLINTPRMSELIFNGQVGEMKALIQASQSQGMQTFDQALFDLYEADATRYEDALRNADSLNDLRLNIKLNSQRPLPENIASAQADEAKLSMQDTPPQEDKDKA
;
A
#
# COMPACT_ATOMS: atom_id res chain seq x y z
N MET A 1 18.37 7.39 -18.69
CA MET A 1 17.69 7.68 -17.40
C MET A 1 16.19 7.73 -17.62
N LYS A 2 15.40 7.25 -16.66
CA LYS A 2 13.92 7.36 -16.73
C LYS A 2 13.46 8.49 -15.79
N VAL A 3 12.81 9.52 -16.35
CA VAL A 3 12.28 10.68 -15.60
C VAL A 3 10.81 10.84 -15.97
N SER A 4 9.92 10.87 -14.99
CA SER A 4 8.46 11.00 -15.19
C SER A 4 7.89 10.02 -16.23
N GLY A 5 8.39 8.76 -16.21
CA GLY A 5 7.96 7.71 -17.12
C GLY A 5 8.65 7.69 -18.50
N ARG A 6 9.40 8.73 -18.87
CA ARG A 6 10.08 8.84 -20.17
C ARG A 6 11.55 8.45 -20.05
N ILE A 7 12.06 7.68 -21.01
CA ILE A 7 13.46 7.29 -21.09
C ILE A 7 14.23 8.39 -21.85
N GLN A 8 15.34 8.85 -21.26
CA GLN A 8 16.25 9.82 -21.85
C GLN A 8 17.68 9.26 -21.86
N ALA A 9 18.38 9.40 -22.98
CA ALA A 9 19.79 9.04 -23.07
C ALA A 9 20.62 10.03 -22.22
N LEU A 10 21.63 9.54 -21.51
CA LEU A 10 22.59 10.34 -20.76
C LEU A 10 23.86 10.61 -21.56
N THR A 11 24.19 9.73 -22.51
CA THR A 11 25.34 9.84 -23.40
C THR A 11 24.84 9.90 -24.85
N LYS A 12 25.59 10.57 -25.72
CA LYS A 12 25.29 10.60 -27.16
C LYS A 12 25.51 9.24 -27.80
N ASP A 13 26.62 8.60 -27.45
CA ASP A 13 27.03 7.32 -27.98
C ASP A 13 26.72 6.20 -26.98
N PRO A 14 26.39 4.99 -27.44
CA PRO A 14 26.28 3.81 -26.59
C PRO A 14 27.60 3.53 -25.87
N LEU A 15 27.51 3.00 -24.64
CA LEU A 15 28.68 2.54 -23.92
C LEU A 15 29.28 1.32 -24.62
N THR A 16 30.62 1.22 -24.65
CA THR A 16 31.29 -0.02 -25.05
C THR A 16 31.09 -1.09 -23.99
N ALA A 17 31.24 -2.37 -24.37
CA ALA A 17 31.12 -3.50 -23.46
C ALA A 17 32.05 -3.36 -22.23
N ASP A 18 33.30 -2.93 -22.46
CA ASP A 18 34.28 -2.75 -21.39
C ASP A 18 33.92 -1.57 -20.48
N ALA A 19 33.47 -0.44 -21.04
CA ALA A 19 33.03 0.69 -20.26
C ALA A 19 31.80 0.35 -19.39
N ALA A 20 30.82 -0.37 -19.94
CA ALA A 20 29.64 -0.83 -19.19
C ALA A 20 30.05 -1.76 -18.05
N ARG A 21 30.97 -2.70 -18.28
CA ARG A 21 31.49 -3.59 -17.24
C ARG A 21 32.25 -2.83 -16.16
N GLN A 22 33.16 -1.94 -16.54
CA GLN A 22 33.91 -1.12 -15.58
C GLN A 22 33.01 -0.27 -14.70
N LEU A 23 32.02 0.43 -15.28
CA LEU A 23 31.06 1.22 -14.54
C LEU A 23 30.22 0.38 -13.58
N THR A 24 29.77 -0.81 -14.01
CA THR A 24 29.01 -1.74 -13.16
C THR A 24 29.84 -2.22 -11.97
N LEU A 25 31.09 -2.64 -12.21
CA LEU A 25 31.99 -3.12 -11.15
C LEU A 25 32.44 -2.00 -10.21
N ALA A 26 32.58 -0.75 -10.69
CA ALA A 26 32.95 0.39 -9.86
C ALA A 26 31.92 0.74 -8.77
N LEU A 27 30.69 0.29 -8.92
CA LEU A 27 29.62 0.46 -7.92
C LEU A 27 29.69 -0.59 -6.79
N MET A 28 30.48 -1.65 -6.98
CA MET A 28 30.52 -2.85 -6.12
C MET A 28 31.74 -2.84 -5.20
N ASN A 29 31.55 -3.32 -3.99
CA ASN A 29 32.67 -3.71 -3.12
C ASN A 29 33.26 -5.07 -3.59
N PRO A 30 34.44 -5.50 -3.06
CA PRO A 30 35.07 -6.75 -3.50
C PRO A 30 34.22 -8.00 -3.33
N ALA A 31 33.40 -8.09 -2.28
CA ALA A 31 32.50 -9.22 -2.04
C ALA A 31 31.40 -9.28 -3.09
N GLN A 32 30.77 -8.14 -3.37
CA GLN A 32 29.73 -7.99 -4.41
C GLN A 32 30.27 -8.27 -5.81
N GLN A 33 31.52 -7.88 -6.11
CA GLN A 33 32.16 -8.22 -7.38
C GLN A 33 32.37 -9.74 -7.49
N THR A 34 32.74 -10.42 -6.42
CA THR A 34 32.89 -11.88 -6.39
C THR A 34 31.55 -12.57 -6.65
N GLU A 35 30.51 -12.15 -5.94
CA GLU A 35 29.14 -12.63 -6.13
C GLU A 35 28.66 -12.45 -7.57
N PHE A 36 28.80 -11.21 -8.11
CA PHE A 36 28.42 -10.90 -9.48
C PHE A 36 29.15 -11.77 -10.53
N ASN A 37 30.44 -12.01 -10.33
CA ASN A 37 31.21 -12.86 -11.25
C ASN A 37 30.78 -14.33 -11.18
N GLN A 38 30.30 -14.82 -10.04
CA GLN A 38 29.83 -16.19 -9.85
C GLN A 38 28.37 -16.37 -10.28
N GLN A 39 27.47 -15.49 -9.80
CA GLN A 39 26.02 -15.62 -9.98
C GLN A 39 25.51 -14.91 -11.24
N ARG A 40 26.31 -14.00 -11.82
CA ARG A 40 25.96 -13.14 -12.97
C ARG A 40 24.85 -12.13 -12.66
N GLU A 41 24.50 -12.01 -11.38
CA GLU A 41 23.54 -11.05 -10.82
C GLU A 41 24.05 -10.57 -9.47
N ALA A 42 23.75 -9.30 -9.12
CA ALA A 42 23.97 -8.76 -7.78
C ALA A 42 23.00 -7.63 -7.52
N ASN A 43 22.37 -7.64 -6.34
CA ASN A 43 21.48 -6.59 -5.88
C ASN A 43 22.06 -5.99 -4.60
N PHE A 44 22.24 -4.66 -4.56
CA PHE A 44 22.85 -4.00 -3.41
C PHE A 44 22.44 -2.54 -3.31
N ALA A 45 22.61 -1.98 -2.11
CA ALA A 45 22.47 -0.56 -1.89
C ALA A 45 23.81 0.15 -2.14
N TYR A 46 23.76 1.32 -2.77
CA TYR A 46 24.89 2.19 -2.99
C TYR A 46 24.62 3.57 -2.40
N GLN A 47 25.48 3.99 -1.46
CA GLN A 47 25.36 5.29 -0.81
C GLN A 47 26.34 6.27 -1.46
N LEU A 48 25.81 7.32 -2.06
CA LEU A 48 26.64 8.46 -2.50
C LEU A 48 26.53 9.57 -1.45
N ALA A 49 27.63 9.78 -0.73
CA ALA A 49 27.67 10.72 0.38
C ALA A 49 27.10 12.10 0.00
N ASN A 50 26.26 12.66 0.86
CA ASN A 50 25.61 13.96 0.70
C ASN A 50 24.70 14.13 -0.53
N ILE A 51 24.41 13.05 -1.27
CA ILE A 51 23.55 13.10 -2.46
C ILE A 51 22.31 12.23 -2.27
N SER A 52 22.46 10.91 -2.22
CA SER A 52 21.34 9.99 -2.08
C SER A 52 21.81 8.55 -1.87
N ARG A 53 20.89 7.69 -1.45
CA ARG A 53 21.03 6.23 -1.49
C ARG A 53 20.41 5.72 -2.79
N PHE A 54 21.01 4.68 -3.35
CA PHE A 54 20.57 4.06 -4.60
C PHE A 54 20.46 2.56 -4.42
N ARG A 55 19.44 1.97 -5.02
CA ARG A 55 19.36 0.53 -5.24
C ARG A 55 19.94 0.22 -6.59
N VAL A 56 20.91 -0.69 -6.62
CA VAL A 56 21.58 -1.16 -7.84
C VAL A 56 21.22 -2.61 -8.06
N SER A 57 20.69 -2.92 -9.24
CA SER A 57 20.52 -4.29 -9.75
C SER A 57 21.45 -4.46 -10.94
N ALA A 58 22.51 -5.23 -10.75
CA ALA A 58 23.47 -5.58 -11.78
C ALA A 58 23.17 -6.96 -12.33
N PHE A 59 23.29 -7.14 -13.64
CA PHE A 59 22.95 -8.38 -14.33
C PHE A 59 23.79 -8.56 -15.61
N MET A 60 23.80 -9.79 -16.14
CA MET A 60 24.35 -10.09 -17.44
C MET A 60 23.24 -10.28 -18.47
N GLN A 61 23.40 -9.66 -19.66
CA GLN A 61 22.52 -9.87 -20.81
C GLN A 61 23.36 -10.05 -22.08
N GLN A 62 23.11 -11.11 -22.86
CA GLN A 62 23.82 -11.40 -24.11
C GLN A 62 25.37 -11.39 -23.95
N GLY A 63 25.86 -11.83 -22.79
CA GLY A 63 27.29 -11.82 -22.47
C GLY A 63 27.86 -10.46 -22.02
N LEU A 64 27.04 -9.42 -21.94
CA LEU A 64 27.43 -8.07 -21.55
C LEU A 64 26.89 -7.73 -20.15
N SER A 65 27.69 -6.95 -19.39
CA SER A 65 27.26 -6.42 -18.07
C SER A 65 26.33 -5.23 -18.23
N GLY A 66 25.27 -5.19 -17.44
CA GLY A 66 24.35 -4.07 -17.32
C GLY A 66 23.94 -3.83 -15.88
N CYS A 67 23.44 -2.64 -15.58
CA CYS A 67 22.82 -2.37 -14.29
C CYS A 67 21.65 -1.41 -14.41
N VAL A 68 20.70 -1.57 -13.50
CA VAL A 68 19.61 -0.62 -13.26
C VAL A 68 19.85 0.04 -11.92
N ILE A 69 19.89 1.35 -11.90
CA ILE A 69 20.12 2.14 -10.69
C ILE A 69 18.84 2.93 -10.42
N ARG A 70 18.25 2.71 -9.23
CA ARG A 70 17.08 3.44 -8.76
C ARG A 70 17.49 4.34 -7.59
N ARG A 71 17.22 5.62 -7.70
CA ARG A 71 17.40 6.55 -6.58
C ARG A 71 16.33 6.25 -5.52
N ILE A 72 16.77 6.15 -4.27
CA ILE A 72 15.90 6.05 -3.10
C ILE A 72 15.57 7.47 -2.67
N GLU A 73 14.29 7.74 -2.39
CA GLU A 73 13.86 9.08 -2.00
C GLU A 73 14.29 9.37 -0.56
N ALA A 74 15.01 10.46 -0.36
CA ALA A 74 15.50 10.85 0.97
C ALA A 74 14.49 11.68 1.76
N HIS A 75 13.51 12.29 1.06
CA HIS A 75 12.49 13.13 1.69
C HIS A 75 11.23 12.32 1.96
N ILE A 76 10.88 12.21 3.24
CA ILE A 76 9.61 11.59 3.66
C ILE A 76 8.53 12.68 3.56
N PRO A 77 7.47 12.46 2.73
CA PRO A 77 6.38 13.42 2.64
C PRO A 77 5.66 13.56 4.00
N SER A 78 5.20 14.77 4.33
CA SER A 78 4.38 14.94 5.54
C SER A 78 3.03 14.24 5.39
N PHE A 79 2.46 13.81 6.49
CA PHE A 79 1.15 13.15 6.52
C PHE A 79 0.08 14.00 5.83
N GLU A 80 0.09 15.31 6.08
CA GLU A 80 -0.87 16.27 5.53
C GLU A 80 -0.79 16.35 3.99
N SER A 81 0.41 16.18 3.43
CA SER A 81 0.62 16.24 1.97
C SER A 81 0.08 15.01 1.23
N LEU A 82 -0.13 13.90 1.93
CA LEU A 82 -0.57 12.63 1.34
C LEU A 82 -2.10 12.47 1.29
N ASN A 83 -2.84 13.38 1.93
CA ASN A 83 -4.31 13.33 2.00
C ASN A 83 -4.84 11.98 2.53
N LEU A 84 -4.20 11.45 3.56
CA LEU A 84 -4.59 10.20 4.20
C LEU A 84 -5.67 10.44 5.27
N PRO A 85 -6.55 9.46 5.55
CA PRO A 85 -7.53 9.54 6.62
C PRO A 85 -6.88 9.83 7.98
N THR A 86 -7.41 10.81 8.72
CA THR A 86 -6.82 11.28 10.00
C THR A 86 -6.73 10.20 11.06
N ILE A 87 -7.65 9.24 11.05
CA ILE A 87 -7.65 8.08 11.97
C ILE A 87 -6.33 7.29 11.94
N LEU A 88 -5.58 7.34 10.82
CA LEU A 88 -4.29 6.66 10.72
C LEU A 88 -3.24 7.23 11.68
N LYS A 89 -3.36 8.52 12.07
CA LYS A 89 -2.50 9.12 13.10
C LYS A 89 -2.76 8.52 14.49
N GLU A 90 -3.99 8.17 14.79
CA GLU A 90 -4.36 7.52 16.04
C GLU A 90 -3.88 6.06 16.03
N LEU A 91 -4.14 5.35 14.95
CA LEU A 91 -3.74 3.94 14.78
C LEU A 91 -2.23 3.74 14.89
N ILE A 92 -1.41 4.64 14.32
CA ILE A 92 0.06 4.50 14.40
C ILE A 92 0.59 4.76 15.83
N LEU A 93 -0.18 5.41 16.69
CA LEU A 93 0.18 5.67 18.09
C LEU A 93 -0.30 4.57 19.05
N GLU A 94 -1.01 3.55 18.55
CA GLU A 94 -1.37 2.38 19.33
C GLU A 94 -0.14 1.75 20.01
N LYS A 95 -0.35 1.21 21.19
CA LYS A 95 0.74 0.60 21.98
C LYS A 95 1.14 -0.77 21.45
N ARG A 96 0.16 -1.54 20.95
CA ARG A 96 0.35 -2.93 20.52
C ARG A 96 -0.72 -3.34 19.50
N GLY A 97 -0.43 -4.39 18.76
CA GLY A 97 -1.33 -5.03 17.81
C GLY A 97 -0.74 -5.02 16.41
N LEU A 98 -1.47 -5.54 15.46
CA LEU A 98 -1.06 -5.67 14.06
C LEU A 98 -1.81 -4.67 13.18
N ILE A 99 -1.08 -3.88 12.40
CA ILE A 99 -1.63 -3.01 11.37
C ILE A 99 -1.05 -3.41 10.02
N LEU A 100 -1.93 -3.69 9.05
CA LEU A 100 -1.55 -4.11 7.72
C LEU A 100 -1.86 -3.05 6.68
N PHE A 101 -0.86 -2.71 5.86
CA PHE A 101 -1.02 -1.88 4.67
C PHE A 101 -1.09 -2.76 3.43
N VAL A 102 -2.20 -2.69 2.70
CA VAL A 102 -2.43 -3.53 1.54
C VAL A 102 -2.64 -2.72 0.27
N GLY A 103 -2.34 -3.32 -0.87
CA GLY A 103 -2.45 -2.67 -2.17
C GLY A 103 -1.45 -3.25 -3.17
N GLY A 104 -1.66 -2.99 -4.44
CA GLY A 104 -0.75 -3.38 -5.52
C GLY A 104 0.62 -2.70 -5.43
N THR A 105 1.55 -3.14 -6.28
CA THR A 105 2.85 -2.46 -6.42
C THR A 105 2.66 -1.03 -6.91
N GLY A 106 3.30 -0.07 -6.23
CA GLY A 106 3.20 1.35 -6.59
C GLY A 106 1.91 2.04 -6.12
N SER A 107 1.11 1.42 -5.24
CA SER A 107 -0.07 2.03 -4.62
C SER A 107 0.26 3.06 -3.52
N GLY A 108 1.54 3.23 -3.15
CA GLY A 108 1.99 4.22 -2.17
C GLY A 108 2.09 3.71 -0.73
N LYS A 109 1.98 2.40 -0.46
CA LYS A 109 2.05 1.81 0.89
C LYS A 109 3.29 2.26 1.67
N SER A 110 4.47 2.08 1.10
CA SER A 110 5.73 2.45 1.76
C SER A 110 5.83 3.94 2.04
N THR A 111 5.30 4.78 1.16
CA THR A 111 5.25 6.24 1.35
C THR A 111 4.34 6.61 2.53
N SER A 112 3.15 6.01 2.60
CA SER A 112 2.20 6.23 3.69
C SER A 112 2.74 5.72 5.03
N LEU A 113 3.33 4.51 5.04
CA LEU A 113 3.99 3.94 6.23
C LEU A 113 5.16 4.81 6.69
N ALA A 114 6.04 5.25 5.78
CA ALA A 114 7.16 6.12 6.14
C ALA A 114 6.67 7.42 6.78
N SER A 115 5.63 8.04 6.23
CA SER A 115 5.02 9.26 6.78
C SER A 115 4.41 9.04 8.18
N LEU A 116 3.77 7.90 8.40
CA LEU A 116 3.19 7.54 9.69
C LEU A 116 4.26 7.21 10.74
N ILE A 117 5.30 6.48 10.33
CA ILE A 117 6.46 6.20 11.20
C ILE A 117 7.16 7.51 11.58
N ASP A 118 7.33 8.45 10.64
CA ASP A 118 7.90 9.77 10.92
C ASP A 118 7.01 10.56 11.87
N HIS A 119 5.67 10.48 11.72
CA HIS A 119 4.73 11.09 12.67
C HIS A 119 4.93 10.50 14.08
N ARG A 120 4.96 9.18 14.24
CA ARG A 120 5.22 8.53 15.54
C ARG A 120 6.58 8.89 16.10
N ASN A 121 7.63 8.87 15.27
CA ASN A 121 8.99 9.22 15.64
C ASN A 121 9.13 10.65 16.21
N ARG A 122 8.24 11.56 15.81
CA ARG A 122 8.20 12.95 16.32
C ARG A 122 7.35 13.11 17.58
N THR A 123 6.36 12.24 17.78
CA THR A 123 5.30 12.47 18.78
C THR A 123 5.41 11.56 19.99
N THR A 124 6.16 10.46 19.90
CA THR A 124 6.34 9.50 21.01
C THR A 124 7.82 9.23 21.24
N GLU A 125 8.14 8.72 22.41
CA GLU A 125 9.45 8.15 22.74
C GLU A 125 9.41 6.63 22.54
N GLY A 126 10.56 6.02 22.25
CA GLY A 126 10.70 4.57 22.13
C GLY A 126 11.66 4.13 21.03
N HIS A 127 11.62 2.83 20.71
CA HIS A 127 12.47 2.20 19.71
C HIS A 127 11.64 1.62 18.56
N ILE A 128 11.87 2.12 17.36
CA ILE A 128 11.25 1.65 16.11
C ILE A 128 12.28 0.80 15.38
N ILE A 129 11.98 -0.46 15.11
CA ILE A 129 12.82 -1.33 14.28
C ILE A 129 12.12 -1.60 12.96
N THR A 130 12.82 -1.43 11.84
CA THR A 130 12.34 -1.82 10.52
C THR A 130 13.22 -2.89 9.91
N ILE A 131 12.60 -3.87 9.25
CA ILE A 131 13.27 -4.91 8.48
C ILE A 131 12.67 -4.87 7.07
N GLU A 132 13.45 -4.49 6.09
CA GLU A 132 12.98 -4.13 4.74
C GLU A 132 13.82 -4.80 3.65
N ASP A 133 13.22 -4.98 2.47
CA ASP A 133 13.89 -5.55 1.30
C ASP A 133 13.44 -4.81 0.01
N PRO A 134 14.11 -3.68 -0.31
CA PRO A 134 15.08 -2.89 0.46
C PRO A 134 14.43 -1.77 1.29
N ILE A 135 15.25 -0.99 2.02
CA ILE A 135 14.83 0.26 2.64
C ILE A 135 14.45 1.27 1.55
N GLU A 136 13.18 1.75 1.59
CA GLU A 136 12.67 2.75 0.62
C GLU A 136 12.81 4.19 1.12
N TYR A 137 12.78 4.42 2.43
CA TYR A 137 12.92 5.73 3.08
C TYR A 137 13.86 5.63 4.27
N VAL A 138 14.76 6.60 4.41
CA VAL A 138 15.68 6.66 5.56
C VAL A 138 15.10 7.59 6.62
N HIS A 139 14.85 7.05 7.80
CA HIS A 139 14.39 7.79 8.97
C HIS A 139 15.57 8.35 9.77
N GLN A 140 15.46 9.59 10.20
CA GLN A 140 16.37 10.16 11.18
C GLN A 140 15.84 9.88 12.59
N HIS A 141 16.74 9.69 13.57
CA HIS A 141 16.33 9.67 14.97
C HIS A 141 15.76 11.03 15.36
N GLN A 142 14.62 11.02 16.05
CA GLN A 142 14.00 12.22 16.60
C GLN A 142 13.67 11.96 18.09
N SER A 143 12.40 11.85 18.46
CA SER A 143 12.00 11.41 19.80
C SER A 143 12.17 9.90 20.00
N CYS A 144 12.09 9.12 18.91
CA CYS A 144 12.39 7.70 18.92
C CYS A 144 13.81 7.42 18.40
N ILE A 145 14.39 6.29 18.83
CA ILE A 145 15.48 5.64 18.12
C ILE A 145 14.90 4.82 16.98
N VAL A 146 15.40 4.99 15.75
CA VAL A 146 14.97 4.21 14.59
C VAL A 146 16.11 3.35 14.08
N THR A 147 15.96 2.03 14.17
CA THR A 147 16.90 1.05 13.65
C THR A 147 16.33 0.44 12.38
N GLN A 148 16.94 0.71 11.24
CA GLN A 148 16.53 0.15 9.95
C GLN A 148 17.53 -0.90 9.51
N ARG A 149 17.03 -2.09 9.12
CA ARG A 149 17.85 -3.20 8.66
C ARG A 149 17.38 -3.66 7.29
N GLU A 150 18.29 -3.68 6.33
CA GLU A 150 18.04 -4.14 4.96
C GLU A 150 18.44 -5.61 4.81
N VAL A 151 17.54 -6.43 4.27
CA VAL A 151 17.83 -7.84 3.95
C VAL A 151 18.86 -7.90 2.83
N GLY A 152 19.86 -8.77 3.00
CA GLY A 152 20.99 -8.90 2.08
C GLY A 152 22.11 -7.88 2.27
N VAL A 153 21.93 -6.89 3.18
CA VAL A 153 22.95 -5.88 3.52
C VAL A 153 23.28 -5.92 5.01
N ASP A 154 22.27 -5.74 5.87
CA ASP A 154 22.40 -5.67 7.33
C ASP A 154 21.99 -6.96 8.03
N THR A 155 21.34 -7.86 7.30
CA THR A 155 20.90 -9.18 7.76
C THR A 155 20.75 -10.13 6.58
N ASP A 156 20.99 -11.42 6.79
CA ASP A 156 20.96 -12.42 5.71
C ASP A 156 19.54 -12.72 5.22
N SER A 157 18.54 -12.63 6.10
CA SER A 157 17.15 -12.94 5.77
C SER A 157 16.17 -12.26 6.72
N TYR A 158 14.90 -12.21 6.32
CA TYR A 158 13.79 -11.82 7.22
C TYR A 158 13.77 -12.71 8.46
N GLU A 159 13.87 -14.02 8.31
CA GLU A 159 13.81 -14.97 9.40
C GLU A 159 14.89 -14.70 10.47
N THR A 160 16.14 -14.51 10.04
CA THR A 160 17.26 -14.18 10.93
C THR A 160 17.04 -12.86 11.67
N ALA A 161 16.58 -11.84 10.95
CA ALA A 161 16.30 -10.54 11.55
C ALA A 161 15.19 -10.62 12.58
N LEU A 162 14.02 -11.22 12.21
CA LEU A 162 12.83 -11.30 13.06
C LEU A 162 13.07 -12.09 14.35
N LYS A 163 13.79 -13.22 14.28
CA LYS A 163 14.16 -14.00 15.48
C LYS A 163 14.92 -13.19 16.53
N ASN A 164 15.70 -12.20 16.12
CA ASN A 164 16.53 -11.40 17.02
C ASN A 164 15.87 -10.06 17.42
N THR A 165 14.79 -9.65 16.76
CA THR A 165 14.17 -8.33 16.94
C THR A 165 13.69 -8.12 18.38
N LEU A 166 13.01 -9.08 19.01
CA LEU A 166 12.51 -8.95 20.38
C LEU A 166 13.60 -8.74 21.41
N ARG A 167 14.84 -9.19 21.15
CA ARG A 167 15.99 -8.99 22.04
C ARG A 167 16.55 -7.57 22.01
N GLN A 168 16.07 -6.75 21.07
CA GLN A 168 16.50 -5.36 20.87
C GLN A 168 15.55 -4.36 21.54
N ALA A 169 14.59 -4.84 22.34
CA ALA A 169 13.61 -4.05 23.07
C ALA A 169 12.85 -3.02 22.18
N PRO A 170 12.19 -3.45 21.11
CA PRO A 170 11.40 -2.55 20.25
C PRO A 170 10.08 -2.18 20.91
N ASP A 171 9.55 -1.00 20.60
CA ASP A 171 8.14 -0.63 20.83
C ASP A 171 7.33 -0.83 19.55
N VAL A 172 7.95 -0.58 18.40
CA VAL A 172 7.34 -0.73 17.07
C VAL A 172 8.26 -1.57 16.19
N ILE A 173 7.66 -2.50 15.46
CA ILE A 173 8.36 -3.35 14.50
C ILE A 173 7.68 -3.21 13.15
N LEU A 174 8.42 -2.77 12.12
CA LEU A 174 7.98 -2.82 10.73
C LEU A 174 8.60 -4.03 10.03
N ILE A 175 7.76 -4.92 9.54
CA ILE A 175 8.13 -5.96 8.59
C ILE A 175 7.78 -5.44 7.20
N GLY A 176 8.79 -5.23 6.35
CA GLY A 176 8.61 -4.60 5.03
C GLY A 176 7.46 -5.20 4.24
N GLU A 177 7.39 -6.52 4.14
CA GLU A 177 6.23 -7.22 3.60
C GLU A 177 6.06 -8.65 4.14
N ILE A 178 4.81 -9.12 4.20
CA ILE A 178 4.46 -10.50 4.50
C ILE A 178 4.26 -11.25 3.19
N ARG A 179 5.11 -12.28 2.97
CA ARG A 179 5.06 -13.15 1.78
C ARG A 179 4.78 -14.62 2.10
N SER A 180 4.90 -15.02 3.36
CA SER A 180 4.83 -16.42 3.79
C SER A 180 4.14 -16.57 5.14
N GLN A 181 3.81 -17.82 5.48
CA GLN A 181 3.32 -18.21 6.79
C GLN A 181 4.27 -17.75 7.90
N ASP A 182 5.59 -18.02 7.78
CA ASP A 182 6.58 -17.71 8.82
C ASP A 182 6.62 -16.22 9.16
N THR A 183 6.61 -15.35 8.14
CA THR A 183 6.58 -13.90 8.36
C THR A 183 5.28 -13.43 9.00
N MET A 184 4.15 -14.08 8.68
CA MET A 184 2.86 -13.78 9.29
C MET A 184 2.82 -14.23 10.76
N GLU A 185 3.35 -15.41 11.09
CA GLU A 185 3.46 -15.91 12.46
C GLU A 185 4.31 -14.97 13.32
N HIS A 186 5.44 -14.48 12.79
CA HIS A 186 6.24 -13.47 13.50
C HIS A 186 5.45 -12.18 13.76
N ALA A 187 4.69 -11.69 12.76
CA ALA A 187 3.88 -10.48 12.92
C ALA A 187 2.81 -10.63 14.00
N ILE A 188 2.13 -11.78 14.05
CA ILE A 188 1.15 -12.11 15.10
C ILE A 188 1.85 -12.18 16.47
N THR A 189 2.95 -12.92 16.56
CA THR A 189 3.72 -13.07 17.82
C THR A 189 4.17 -11.72 18.37
N PHE A 190 4.62 -10.79 17.52
CA PHE A 190 5.00 -9.44 17.97
C PHE A 190 3.80 -8.68 18.54
N ALA A 191 2.64 -8.75 17.88
CA ALA A 191 1.42 -8.13 18.36
C ALA A 191 0.94 -8.72 19.70
N GLU A 192 1.01 -10.05 19.87
CA GLU A 192 0.66 -10.77 21.11
C GLU A 192 1.59 -10.42 22.27
N THR A 193 2.88 -10.29 21.98
CA THR A 193 3.89 -9.98 23.00
C THR A 193 3.94 -8.51 23.39
N GLY A 194 3.00 -7.69 22.90
CA GLY A 194 2.79 -6.34 23.38
C GLY A 194 3.40 -5.23 22.52
N HIS A 195 3.88 -5.54 21.30
CA HIS A 195 4.48 -4.59 20.37
C HIS A 195 3.49 -4.14 19.32
N LEU A 196 3.65 -2.94 18.77
CA LEU A 196 2.97 -2.53 17.55
C LEU A 196 3.72 -3.10 16.35
N CYS A 197 3.09 -4.03 15.66
CA CYS A 197 3.62 -4.60 14.42
C CYS A 197 2.95 -3.95 13.20
N LEU A 198 3.76 -3.42 12.31
CA LEU A 198 3.34 -2.86 11.03
C LEU A 198 3.86 -3.77 9.92
N SER A 199 3.06 -3.98 8.88
CA SER A 199 3.55 -4.69 7.71
C SER A 199 2.79 -4.32 6.45
N THR A 200 3.35 -4.70 5.30
CA THR A 200 2.64 -4.61 4.02
C THR A 200 2.25 -5.99 3.50
N LEU A 201 1.19 -6.02 2.72
CA LEU A 201 0.72 -7.21 2.03
C LEU A 201 0.22 -6.82 0.63
N HIS A 202 0.47 -7.68 -0.36
CA HIS A 202 -0.08 -7.49 -1.70
C HIS A 202 -1.48 -8.08 -1.79
N ALA A 203 -2.51 -7.24 -1.68
CA ALA A 203 -3.91 -7.55 -1.93
C ALA A 203 -4.60 -6.29 -2.48
N ASN A 204 -5.79 -6.42 -3.08
CA ASN A 204 -6.45 -5.28 -3.72
C ASN A 204 -7.43 -4.55 -2.79
N ASN A 205 -7.89 -5.20 -1.73
CA ASN A 205 -8.77 -4.64 -0.69
C ASN A 205 -8.64 -5.45 0.61
N THR A 206 -9.36 -5.04 1.66
CA THR A 206 -9.29 -5.64 3.00
C THR A 206 -9.76 -7.09 3.03
N ASN A 207 -10.83 -7.45 2.31
CA ASN A 207 -11.33 -8.82 2.23
C ASN A 207 -10.29 -9.75 1.60
N GLN A 208 -9.74 -9.36 0.44
CA GLN A 208 -8.70 -10.13 -0.23
C GLN A 208 -7.41 -10.26 0.61
N ALA A 209 -7.12 -9.27 1.47
CA ALA A 209 -6.00 -9.36 2.37
C ALA A 209 -6.18 -10.49 3.39
N LEU A 210 -7.36 -10.59 4.00
CA LEU A 210 -7.67 -11.69 4.92
C LEU A 210 -7.71 -13.04 4.23
N ASP A 211 -8.35 -13.16 3.07
CA ASP A 211 -8.31 -14.38 2.27
C ASP A 211 -6.89 -14.83 1.96
N ARG A 212 -6.01 -13.87 1.60
CA ARG A 212 -4.60 -14.17 1.32
C ARG A 212 -3.85 -14.63 2.56
N ILE A 213 -4.09 -14.01 3.72
CA ILE A 213 -3.49 -14.43 5.00
C ILE A 213 -3.95 -15.85 5.35
N ILE A 214 -5.24 -16.13 5.25
CA ILE A 214 -5.82 -17.46 5.51
C ILE A 214 -5.15 -18.51 4.59
N ASN A 215 -4.89 -18.16 3.32
CA ASN A 215 -4.29 -19.06 2.35
C ASN A 215 -2.77 -19.31 2.58
N PHE A 216 -2.09 -18.55 3.44
CA PHE A 216 -0.71 -18.89 3.86
C PHE A 216 -0.67 -20.10 4.79
N PHE A 217 -1.80 -20.45 5.44
CA PHE A 217 -1.87 -21.48 6.47
C PHE A 217 -2.59 -22.72 5.98
N PRO A 218 -2.13 -23.92 6.37
CA PRO A 218 -2.85 -25.15 6.11
C PRO A 218 -4.21 -25.14 6.86
N GLU A 219 -5.14 -25.95 6.38
CA GLU A 219 -6.53 -25.95 6.86
C GLU A 219 -6.64 -26.18 8.37
N GLU A 220 -5.82 -27.07 8.91
CA GLU A 220 -5.78 -27.44 10.32
C GLU A 220 -5.38 -26.29 11.25
N ARG A 221 -4.76 -25.23 10.72
CA ARG A 221 -4.30 -24.08 11.50
C ARG A 221 -5.15 -22.82 11.32
N ARG A 222 -6.17 -22.88 10.46
CA ARG A 222 -6.99 -21.71 10.11
C ARG A 222 -7.80 -21.18 11.28
N ASP A 223 -8.38 -22.05 12.08
CA ASP A 223 -9.18 -21.64 13.25
C ASP A 223 -8.31 -20.88 14.27
N GLN A 224 -7.11 -21.39 14.53
CA GLN A 224 -6.16 -20.70 15.41
C GLN A 224 -5.75 -19.35 14.83
N LEU A 225 -5.45 -19.30 13.53
CA LEU A 225 -5.11 -18.04 12.84
C LEU A 225 -6.23 -17.00 12.94
N LEU A 226 -7.48 -17.41 12.71
CA LEU A 226 -8.64 -16.50 12.80
C LEU A 226 -8.83 -15.98 14.23
N MET A 227 -8.64 -16.84 15.22
CA MET A 227 -8.64 -16.44 16.63
C MET A 227 -7.54 -15.41 16.91
N ASP A 228 -6.31 -15.69 16.51
CA ASP A 228 -5.15 -14.80 16.74
C ASP A 228 -5.34 -13.45 16.05
N LEU A 229 -5.84 -13.45 14.80
CA LEU A 229 -6.16 -12.21 14.07
C LEU A 229 -7.29 -11.43 14.74
N SER A 230 -8.34 -12.11 15.19
CA SER A 230 -9.48 -11.46 15.86
C SER A 230 -9.06 -10.66 17.10
N LEU A 231 -8.04 -11.13 17.82
CA LEU A 231 -7.52 -10.53 19.04
C LEU A 231 -6.44 -9.46 18.78
N ASN A 232 -5.57 -9.70 17.82
CA ASN A 232 -4.34 -8.93 17.64
C ASN A 232 -4.39 -7.92 16.51
N LEU A 233 -5.23 -8.10 15.49
CA LEU A 233 -5.40 -7.13 14.42
C LEU A 233 -5.97 -5.82 15.01
N ARG A 234 -5.43 -4.67 14.57
CA ARG A 234 -5.96 -3.35 14.86
C ARG A 234 -6.64 -2.74 13.64
N ALA A 235 -5.97 -2.81 12.50
CA ALA A 235 -6.52 -2.26 11.28
C ALA A 235 -5.93 -2.93 10.03
N ILE A 236 -6.68 -2.88 8.94
CA ILE A 236 -6.20 -3.11 7.58
C ILE A 236 -6.46 -1.84 6.79
N ILE A 237 -5.41 -1.28 6.21
CA ILE A 237 -5.45 -0.07 5.40
C ILE A 237 -5.15 -0.47 3.96
N SER A 238 -6.13 -0.40 3.07
CA SER A 238 -5.93 -0.71 1.66
C SER A 238 -5.82 0.57 0.85
N GLN A 239 -4.88 0.63 -0.11
CA GLN A 239 -4.54 1.87 -0.80
C GLN A 239 -4.41 1.68 -2.31
N ARG A 240 -5.00 2.62 -3.05
CA ARG A 240 -4.85 2.81 -4.50
C ARG A 240 -4.42 4.25 -4.81
N LEU A 241 -3.60 4.43 -5.84
CA LEU A 241 -3.22 5.77 -6.31
C LEU A 241 -3.91 6.08 -7.63
N LEU A 242 -4.63 7.20 -7.64
CA LEU A 242 -5.33 7.72 -8.82
C LEU A 242 -4.63 8.96 -9.37
N PRO A 243 -4.83 9.30 -10.66
CA PRO A 243 -4.49 10.61 -11.19
C PRO A 243 -5.23 11.71 -10.43
N LYS A 244 -4.50 12.76 -10.01
CA LYS A 244 -5.07 13.94 -9.37
C LYS A 244 -5.36 15.01 -10.42
N ASN A 245 -6.49 15.71 -10.28
CA ASN A 245 -6.77 16.90 -11.09
C ASN A 245 -5.69 17.96 -10.82
N GLY A 246 -5.18 18.58 -11.89
CA GLY A 246 -4.05 19.50 -11.78
C GLY A 246 -2.67 18.83 -11.78
N GLY A 247 -2.60 17.49 -11.84
CA GLY A 247 -1.35 16.72 -11.93
C GLY A 247 -0.94 16.01 -10.64
N GLY A 248 -0.06 15.04 -10.78
CA GLY A 248 0.35 14.16 -9.69
C GLY A 248 -0.62 13.01 -9.42
N ARG A 249 -0.58 12.45 -8.21
CA ARG A 249 -1.42 11.32 -7.78
C ARG A 249 -2.02 11.59 -6.42
N ILE A 250 -3.19 11.01 -6.15
CA ILE A 250 -3.88 11.06 -4.87
C ILE A 250 -4.23 9.64 -4.42
N ALA A 251 -4.21 9.39 -3.11
CA ALA A 251 -4.56 8.10 -2.55
C ALA A 251 -6.07 7.99 -2.32
N ALA A 252 -6.69 6.93 -2.81
CA ALA A 252 -7.93 6.41 -2.27
C ALA A 252 -7.59 5.34 -1.24
N VAL A 253 -8.20 5.40 -0.06
CA VAL A 253 -7.86 4.54 1.06
C VAL A 253 -9.13 3.88 1.59
N GLU A 254 -9.11 2.56 1.69
CA GLU A 254 -10.09 1.78 2.44
C GLU A 254 -9.52 1.52 3.84
N VAL A 255 -10.32 1.69 4.87
CA VAL A 255 -9.92 1.51 6.26
C VAL A 255 -10.86 0.56 6.97
N LEU A 256 -10.32 -0.57 7.42
CA LEU A 256 -10.96 -1.49 8.34
C LEU A 256 -10.32 -1.32 9.72
N ILE A 257 -11.15 -1.10 10.75
CA ILE A 257 -10.73 -1.09 12.16
C ILE A 257 -11.34 -2.30 12.86
N ASN A 258 -10.53 -3.00 13.65
CA ASN A 258 -10.98 -4.19 14.36
C ASN A 258 -11.80 -3.83 15.60
N THR A 259 -13.05 -3.44 15.38
CA THR A 259 -14.05 -3.26 16.43
C THR A 259 -14.50 -4.61 16.97
N PRO A 260 -15.20 -4.68 18.14
CA PRO A 260 -15.73 -5.94 18.66
C PRO A 260 -16.57 -6.74 17.64
N ARG A 261 -17.39 -6.06 16.84
CA ARG A 261 -18.17 -6.74 15.79
C ARG A 261 -17.32 -7.22 14.63
N MET A 262 -16.28 -6.46 14.25
CA MET A 262 -15.33 -6.89 13.23
C MET A 262 -14.51 -8.08 13.71
N SER A 263 -14.08 -8.08 14.98
CA SER A 263 -13.38 -9.20 15.62
C SER A 263 -14.20 -10.47 15.58
N GLU A 264 -15.52 -10.39 15.84
CA GLU A 264 -16.43 -11.52 15.73
C GLU A 264 -16.54 -12.07 14.30
N LEU A 265 -16.64 -11.19 13.28
CA LEU A 265 -16.65 -11.59 11.88
C LEU A 265 -15.34 -12.28 11.46
N ILE A 266 -14.20 -11.75 11.91
CA ILE A 266 -12.88 -12.35 11.65
C ILE A 266 -12.80 -13.72 12.31
N PHE A 267 -13.15 -13.83 13.59
CA PHE A 267 -13.12 -15.09 14.33
C PHE A 267 -13.95 -16.18 13.66
N ASN A 268 -15.13 -15.82 13.15
CA ASN A 268 -16.03 -16.75 12.46
C ASN A 268 -15.68 -16.95 10.97
N GLY A 269 -14.63 -16.31 10.44
CA GLY A 269 -14.25 -16.42 9.03
C GLY A 269 -15.28 -15.78 8.07
N GLN A 270 -16.15 -14.88 8.55
CA GLN A 270 -17.23 -14.26 7.78
C GLN A 270 -16.73 -13.05 6.95
N VAL A 271 -15.71 -13.28 6.12
CA VAL A 271 -15.05 -12.23 5.32
C VAL A 271 -16.04 -11.49 4.40
N GLY A 272 -17.04 -12.19 3.88
CA GLY A 272 -18.05 -11.61 2.99
C GLY A 272 -18.92 -10.50 3.62
N GLU A 273 -19.11 -10.53 4.95
CA GLU A 273 -19.94 -9.55 5.66
C GLU A 273 -19.16 -8.28 6.07
N MET A 274 -17.84 -8.33 6.02
CA MET A 274 -16.97 -7.24 6.53
C MET A 274 -17.16 -5.94 5.76
N LYS A 275 -17.32 -5.99 4.42
CA LYS A 275 -17.50 -4.79 3.60
C LYS A 275 -18.76 -4.00 4.01
N ALA A 276 -19.87 -4.69 4.30
CA ALA A 276 -21.09 -4.04 4.79
C ALA A 276 -20.88 -3.38 6.15
N LEU A 277 -20.13 -4.02 7.06
CA LEU A 277 -19.80 -3.45 8.35
C LEU A 277 -18.88 -2.23 8.22
N ILE A 278 -17.87 -2.27 7.35
CA ILE A 278 -17.00 -1.11 7.06
C ILE A 278 -17.85 0.06 6.57
N GLN A 279 -18.75 -0.19 5.60
CA GLN A 279 -19.62 0.83 5.02
C GLN A 279 -20.53 1.50 6.07
N ALA A 280 -21.05 0.72 7.04
CA ALA A 280 -21.93 1.20 8.09
C ALA A 280 -21.20 1.90 9.26
N SER A 281 -19.86 1.80 9.34
CA SER A 281 -19.06 2.24 10.48
C SER A 281 -18.20 3.48 10.22
N GLN A 282 -18.64 4.38 9.33
CA GLN A 282 -17.92 5.63 9.01
C GLN A 282 -17.67 6.51 10.24
N SER A 283 -18.63 6.59 11.17
CA SER A 283 -18.47 7.35 12.41
C SER A 283 -17.33 6.86 13.31
N GLN A 284 -16.84 5.65 13.08
CA GLN A 284 -15.70 5.04 13.78
C GLN A 284 -14.39 5.16 12.98
N GLY A 285 -14.38 5.89 11.87
CA GLY A 285 -13.21 6.09 11.01
C GLY A 285 -12.99 5.01 9.97
N MET A 286 -13.92 4.04 9.84
CA MET A 286 -13.88 3.07 8.74
C MET A 286 -14.42 3.69 7.46
N GLN A 287 -13.91 3.26 6.32
CA GLN A 287 -14.45 3.63 5.00
C GLN A 287 -14.10 2.57 3.96
N THR A 288 -14.99 2.38 2.99
CA THR A 288 -14.73 1.53 1.81
C THR A 288 -14.01 2.32 0.72
N PHE A 289 -13.45 1.61 -0.27
CA PHE A 289 -12.90 2.28 -1.46
C PHE A 289 -13.94 3.13 -2.17
N ASP A 290 -15.16 2.63 -2.34
CA ASP A 290 -16.20 3.33 -3.09
C ASP A 290 -16.62 4.63 -2.37
N GLN A 291 -16.64 4.65 -1.03
CA GLN A 291 -16.84 5.87 -0.24
C GLN A 291 -15.67 6.85 -0.41
N ALA A 292 -14.42 6.38 -0.27
CA ALA A 292 -13.25 7.23 -0.49
C ALA A 292 -13.19 7.82 -1.91
N LEU A 293 -13.55 7.04 -2.93
CA LEU A 293 -13.59 7.49 -4.32
C LEU A 293 -14.70 8.52 -4.56
N PHE A 294 -15.86 8.34 -3.93
CA PHE A 294 -16.94 9.31 -3.96
C PHE A 294 -16.48 10.66 -3.37
N ASP A 295 -15.85 10.64 -2.19
CA ASP A 295 -15.36 11.85 -1.52
C ASP A 295 -14.28 12.56 -2.34
N LEU A 296 -13.36 11.81 -2.97
CA LEU A 296 -12.34 12.36 -3.87
C LEU A 296 -12.96 12.99 -5.13
N TYR A 297 -14.01 12.40 -5.67
CA TYR A 297 -14.76 12.96 -6.79
C TYR A 297 -15.48 14.24 -6.36
N GLU A 298 -16.20 14.25 -5.23
CA GLU A 298 -16.91 15.44 -4.71
C GLU A 298 -15.96 16.60 -4.43
N ALA A 299 -14.77 16.31 -3.91
CA ALA A 299 -13.72 17.31 -3.65
C ALA A 299 -13.00 17.81 -4.93
N ASP A 300 -13.43 17.40 -6.12
CA ASP A 300 -12.75 17.68 -7.41
C ASP A 300 -11.27 17.25 -7.44
N ALA A 301 -10.91 16.27 -6.62
CA ALA A 301 -9.55 15.79 -6.54
C ALA A 301 -9.20 14.79 -7.65
N THR A 302 -10.18 14.10 -8.21
CA THR A 302 -10.02 13.15 -9.31
C THR A 302 -11.17 13.24 -10.32
N ARG A 303 -10.98 12.70 -11.53
CA ARG A 303 -12.01 12.67 -12.56
C ARG A 303 -13.00 11.55 -12.33
N TYR A 304 -14.20 11.67 -12.87
CA TYR A 304 -15.24 10.67 -12.81
C TYR A 304 -14.77 9.30 -13.34
N GLU A 305 -14.15 9.29 -14.53
CA GLU A 305 -13.66 8.06 -15.16
C GLU A 305 -12.57 7.37 -14.34
N ASP A 306 -11.68 8.16 -13.72
CA ASP A 306 -10.60 7.64 -12.87
C ASP A 306 -11.15 7.08 -11.55
N ALA A 307 -12.16 7.70 -10.96
CA ALA A 307 -12.87 7.17 -9.79
C ALA A 307 -13.53 5.83 -10.12
N LEU A 308 -14.31 5.75 -11.21
CA LEU A 308 -15.00 4.52 -11.61
C LEU A 308 -14.05 3.37 -11.95
N ARG A 309 -12.92 3.64 -12.61
CA ARG A 309 -11.90 2.61 -12.94
C ARG A 309 -11.26 1.98 -11.71
N ASN A 310 -11.26 2.68 -10.59
CA ASN A 310 -10.68 2.22 -9.34
C ASN A 310 -11.71 1.76 -8.32
N ALA A 311 -13.00 1.78 -8.66
CA ALA A 311 -14.08 1.31 -7.79
C ALA A 311 -14.02 -0.20 -7.56
N ASP A 312 -14.44 -0.64 -6.39
CA ASP A 312 -14.70 -2.05 -6.10
C ASP A 312 -16.01 -2.50 -6.76
N SER A 313 -17.03 -1.62 -6.72
CA SER A 313 -18.29 -1.80 -7.43
C SER A 313 -18.55 -0.57 -8.32
N LEU A 314 -18.27 -0.72 -9.60
CA LEU A 314 -18.48 0.35 -10.59
C LEU A 314 -19.94 0.83 -10.60
N ASN A 315 -20.90 -0.11 -10.50
CA ASN A 315 -22.32 0.22 -10.54
C ASN A 315 -22.77 0.94 -9.28
N ASP A 316 -22.31 0.52 -8.10
CA ASP A 316 -22.69 1.15 -6.84
C ASP A 316 -22.09 2.55 -6.74
N LEU A 317 -20.83 2.74 -7.12
CA LEU A 317 -20.20 4.06 -7.12
C LEU A 317 -20.89 4.99 -8.14
N ARG A 318 -21.19 4.49 -9.35
CA ARG A 318 -21.94 5.27 -10.35
C ARG A 318 -23.31 5.70 -9.84
N LEU A 319 -24.06 4.80 -9.21
CA LEU A 319 -25.36 5.08 -8.63
C LEU A 319 -25.25 6.08 -7.49
N ASN A 320 -24.26 5.92 -6.60
CA ASN A 320 -24.01 6.83 -5.50
C ASN A 320 -23.69 8.26 -6.01
N ILE A 321 -22.81 8.39 -7.00
CA ILE A 321 -22.52 9.69 -7.62
C ILE A 321 -23.78 10.29 -8.23
N LYS A 322 -24.59 9.48 -8.96
CA LYS A 322 -25.81 9.95 -9.58
C LYS A 322 -26.85 10.49 -8.59
N LEU A 323 -26.99 9.86 -7.43
CA LEU A 323 -28.02 10.17 -6.45
C LEU A 323 -27.59 11.24 -5.44
N ASN A 324 -26.32 11.27 -5.06
CA ASN A 324 -25.84 12.02 -3.90
C ASN A 324 -24.82 13.11 -4.25
N SER A 325 -24.26 13.12 -5.48
CA SER A 325 -23.28 14.13 -5.86
C SER A 325 -23.93 15.51 -6.00
N GLN A 326 -23.22 16.53 -5.49
CA GLN A 326 -23.56 17.92 -5.69
C GLN A 326 -22.91 18.53 -6.94
N ARG A 327 -22.01 17.76 -7.59
CA ARG A 327 -21.34 18.17 -8.82
C ARG A 327 -22.17 17.84 -10.05
N PRO A 328 -22.10 18.66 -11.12
CA PRO A 328 -22.72 18.31 -12.39
C PRO A 328 -22.09 17.02 -12.96
N LEU A 329 -22.94 16.11 -13.41
CA LEU A 329 -22.46 14.90 -14.09
C LEU A 329 -21.76 15.29 -15.41
N PRO A 330 -20.74 14.51 -15.84
CA PRO A 330 -20.10 14.71 -17.13
C PRO A 330 -21.12 14.71 -18.29
N GLU A 331 -20.95 15.61 -19.27
CA GLU A 331 -21.92 15.85 -20.36
C GLU A 331 -22.26 14.58 -21.17
N ASN A 332 -21.28 13.68 -21.36
CA ASN A 332 -21.45 12.40 -22.04
C ASN A 332 -22.40 11.43 -21.31
N ILE A 333 -22.59 11.60 -19.99
CA ILE A 333 -23.48 10.80 -19.16
C ILE A 333 -24.84 11.49 -19.03
N ALA A 334 -24.84 12.79 -18.89
CA ALA A 334 -26.07 13.60 -18.89
C ALA A 334 -26.86 13.47 -20.19
N SER A 335 -26.17 13.42 -21.34
CA SER A 335 -26.81 13.22 -22.65
C SER A 335 -27.39 11.81 -22.82
N ALA A 336 -26.69 10.77 -22.41
CA ALA A 336 -27.21 9.40 -22.47
C ALA A 336 -28.46 9.19 -21.58
N GLN A 337 -28.56 9.90 -20.46
CA GLN A 337 -29.73 9.86 -19.59
C GLN A 337 -30.94 10.64 -20.16
N ALA A 338 -30.69 11.74 -20.84
CA ALA A 338 -31.74 12.48 -21.52
C ALA A 338 -32.38 11.66 -22.66
N ASP A 339 -31.60 10.81 -23.31
CA ASP A 339 -32.09 9.91 -24.34
C ASP A 339 -32.82 8.69 -23.79
N GLU A 340 -32.35 8.09 -22.66
CA GLU A 340 -33.12 7.04 -21.94
C GLU A 340 -34.43 7.55 -21.37
N ALA A 341 -34.44 8.77 -20.81
CA ALA A 341 -35.68 9.38 -20.31
C ALA A 341 -36.67 9.70 -21.41
N LYS A 342 -36.20 10.09 -22.61
CA LYS A 342 -37.04 10.30 -23.79
C LYS A 342 -37.62 8.99 -24.35
N LEU A 343 -36.85 7.90 -24.32
CA LEU A 343 -37.32 6.58 -24.74
C LEU A 343 -38.39 6.04 -23.77
N SER A 344 -38.23 6.22 -22.47
CA SER A 344 -39.21 5.76 -21.48
C SER A 344 -40.52 6.55 -21.51
N MET A 345 -40.52 7.81 -21.96
CA MET A 345 -41.72 8.60 -22.13
C MET A 345 -42.50 8.27 -23.44
N GLN A 346 -41.84 7.64 -24.44
CA GLN A 346 -42.48 7.22 -25.67
C GLN A 346 -43.21 5.87 -25.56
N ASP A 347 -42.90 5.05 -24.53
CA ASP A 347 -43.50 3.73 -24.32
C ASP A 347 -44.73 3.74 -23.39
N THR A 348 -45.28 4.93 -23.04
CA THR A 348 -46.54 4.98 -22.30
C THR A 348 -47.71 4.96 -23.33
N PRO A 349 -48.49 3.86 -23.45
CA PRO A 349 -49.63 3.81 -24.35
C PRO A 349 -50.68 4.82 -23.91
N PRO A 350 -51.42 5.44 -24.85
CA PRO A 350 -52.47 6.41 -24.55
C PRO A 350 -53.56 5.72 -23.70
N GLN A 351 -53.93 6.31 -22.59
CA GLN A 351 -55.11 5.89 -21.81
C GLN A 351 -56.34 6.00 -22.72
N GLU A 352 -56.96 4.86 -23.02
CA GLU A 352 -58.28 4.81 -23.64
C GLU A 352 -59.30 5.42 -22.70
N ASP A 353 -59.87 6.53 -23.12
CA ASP A 353 -61.05 7.17 -22.53
C ASP A 353 -62.21 6.17 -22.56
N LYS A 354 -62.50 5.48 -21.47
CA LYS A 354 -63.74 4.74 -21.29
C LYS A 354 -64.73 5.62 -20.54
N ASP A 355 -65.26 6.59 -21.24
CA ASP A 355 -66.55 7.26 -20.88
C ASP A 355 -67.25 7.68 -22.14
N LYS A 356 -68.07 6.77 -22.69
CA LYS A 356 -69.26 7.01 -23.49
C LYS A 356 -69.99 5.71 -23.77
N ALA A 357 -70.97 5.35 -22.92
CA ALA A 357 -72.32 4.93 -23.22
C ALA A 357 -73.02 4.44 -21.98
#